data_060ec0c6de26a4a97b6ba4eb2927ba1c
#
_entry.id   060ec0c6de26a4a97b6ba4eb2927ba1c
#
_cell.length_a   1.000
_cell.length_b   1.000
_cell.length_c   1.000
_cell.angle_alpha   90.00
_cell.angle_beta   90.00
_cell.angle_gamma   90.00
#
_symmetry.space_group_name_H-M   'P 1'
#
loop_
_entity.id
_entity.type
_entity.pdbx_description
1 polymer ?
#
loop_
_entity_poly.entity_id
_entity_poly.type
_entity_poly.pdbx_seq_one_letter_code
_entity_poly.pdbx_strand_id
1 'polypeptide(L)'
;RVCESHISVSDFADTMWTWSRHRLVLPIMVGIHNRNATYFPRRLEGRLALLHRPLTMAQNIWLSFSYDRIHWYDHKEILKARPGYWDDAKVGVAGPPIELEEGWLLIYHGVEAKTWTYRLGCALLDRDHPEIVLDRCEGPILEPVEDYELSGNTSGVAFSFSGGAPNVVFSCGAIVSEGKLVLYYGAADKVIGVAVGDLPGKAA
;
A
#
# COMPACT_ATOMS: atom_id res chain seq x y z
N ARG A 1 -5.55 -3.91 22.88
CA ARG A 1 -6.25 -2.85 22.12
C ARG A 1 -6.38 -3.34 20.71
N VAL A 2 -7.61 -3.53 20.24
CA VAL A 2 -7.90 -3.84 18.84
C VAL A 2 -7.57 -2.58 18.04
N CYS A 3 -6.66 -2.69 17.09
CA CYS A 3 -6.38 -1.60 16.15
C CYS A 3 -7.50 -1.61 15.11
N GLU A 4 -8.50 -0.79 15.31
CA GLU A 4 -9.63 -0.65 14.39
C GLU A 4 -9.22 0.25 13.22
N SER A 5 -9.20 -0.30 12.02
CA SER A 5 -9.00 0.49 10.79
C SER A 5 -10.31 1.16 10.42
N HIS A 6 -10.36 2.47 10.51
CA HIS A 6 -11.50 3.26 10.06
C HIS A 6 -11.23 3.74 8.63
N ILE A 7 -12.09 3.37 7.71
CA ILE A 7 -12.09 3.93 6.35
C ILE A 7 -13.22 4.96 6.29
N SER A 8 -12.84 6.22 6.08
CA SER A 8 -13.80 7.29 5.82
C SER A 8 -14.06 7.36 4.33
N VAL A 9 -15.31 7.25 3.92
CA VAL A 9 -15.75 7.44 2.54
C VAL A 9 -16.51 8.75 2.49
N SER A 10 -16.07 9.69 1.65
CA SER A 10 -16.84 10.89 1.33
C SER A 10 -17.77 10.59 0.17
N ASP A 11 -19.04 10.96 0.27
CA ASP A 11 -19.93 11.03 -0.87
C ASP A 11 -19.58 12.27 -1.69
N PHE A 12 -18.96 12.05 -2.82
CA PHE A 12 -18.37 13.11 -3.66
C PHE A 12 -19.38 13.98 -4.39
N ALA A 13 -20.68 13.65 -4.37
CA ALA A 13 -21.61 14.30 -5.28
C ALA A 13 -22.03 15.72 -4.85
N ASP A 14 -22.17 16.03 -3.55
CA ASP A 14 -22.75 17.33 -3.14
C ASP A 14 -22.13 18.01 -1.90
N THR A 15 -21.19 17.40 -1.21
CA THR A 15 -20.65 18.00 0.01
C THR A 15 -19.18 17.66 0.25
N MET A 16 -18.31 18.35 -0.44
CA MET A 16 -16.85 18.28 -0.27
C MET A 16 -16.38 18.54 1.18
N TRP A 17 -17.28 18.85 2.10
CA TRP A 17 -17.00 19.28 3.46
C TRP A 17 -17.72 18.50 4.56
N THR A 18 -18.61 17.56 4.24
CA THR A 18 -19.28 16.74 5.25
C THR A 18 -18.71 15.33 5.31
N TRP A 19 -17.97 15.06 6.36
CA TRP A 19 -17.48 13.71 6.66
C TRP A 19 -18.52 12.98 7.52
N SER A 20 -19.08 11.90 7.01
CA SER A 20 -19.89 10.99 7.83
C SER A 20 -19.06 9.77 8.24
N ARG A 21 -19.12 9.40 9.52
CA ARG A 21 -18.56 8.14 9.98
C ARG A 21 -19.51 7.02 9.57
N HIS A 22 -19.13 6.28 8.55
CA HIS A 22 -19.78 5.02 8.21
C HIS A 22 -19.20 3.90 9.10
N ARG A 23 -19.95 2.80 9.20
CA ARG A 23 -19.63 1.67 10.07
C ARG A 23 -18.17 1.22 9.92
N LEU A 24 -17.67 0.66 11.03
CA LEU A 24 -16.42 -0.10 11.04
C LEU A 24 -16.42 -1.09 9.88
N VAL A 25 -15.41 -1.03 9.04
CA VAL A 25 -15.12 -2.13 8.11
C VAL A 25 -14.58 -3.24 8.99
N LEU A 26 -15.44 -4.22 9.31
CA LEU A 26 -15.02 -5.35 10.10
C LEU A 26 -13.81 -6.02 9.44
N PRO A 27 -12.84 -6.47 10.22
CA PRO A 27 -11.74 -7.24 9.68
C PRO A 27 -12.33 -8.40 8.90
N ILE A 28 -11.87 -8.56 7.67
CA ILE A 28 -12.29 -9.58 6.73
C ILE A 28 -12.17 -10.99 7.32
N MET A 29 -11.28 -11.15 8.28
CA MET A 29 -11.08 -12.38 9.03
C MET A 29 -11.27 -12.08 10.52
N VAL A 30 -12.25 -12.70 11.13
CA VAL A 30 -12.55 -12.56 12.56
C VAL A 30 -11.32 -12.92 13.41
N GLY A 31 -10.92 -11.99 14.29
CA GLY A 31 -9.78 -12.20 15.20
C GLY A 31 -8.40 -11.94 14.59
N ILE A 32 -8.29 -11.57 13.32
CA ILE A 32 -7.03 -11.20 12.68
C ILE A 32 -6.95 -9.69 12.51
N HIS A 33 -5.90 -9.08 13.05
CA HIS A 33 -5.60 -7.68 12.79
C HIS A 33 -5.31 -7.46 11.31
N ASN A 34 -5.79 -6.35 10.77
CA ASN A 34 -5.60 -5.98 9.37
C ASN A 34 -4.94 -4.60 9.25
N ARG A 35 -4.09 -4.41 8.25
CA ARG A 35 -3.37 -3.16 8.00
C ARG A 35 -3.30 -2.85 6.53
N ASN A 36 -2.89 -1.60 6.22
CA ASN A 36 -2.62 -1.17 4.85
C ASN A 36 -3.79 -1.44 3.90
N ALA A 37 -5.00 -1.08 4.31
CA ALA A 37 -6.19 -1.28 3.50
C ALA A 37 -6.42 -0.09 2.56
N THR A 38 -6.71 -0.37 1.29
CA THR A 38 -7.05 0.63 0.29
C THR A 38 -8.05 0.08 -0.72
N TYR A 39 -8.94 0.94 -1.22
CA TYR A 39 -9.87 0.58 -2.27
C TYR A 39 -9.26 0.75 -3.66
N PHE A 40 -9.77 -0.03 -4.61
CA PHE A 40 -9.67 0.35 -6.01
C PHE A 40 -10.49 1.61 -6.26
N PRO A 41 -10.04 2.51 -7.15
CA PRO A 41 -10.71 3.81 -7.37
C PRO A 41 -12.11 3.69 -7.99
N ARG A 42 -12.46 2.54 -8.55
CA ARG A 42 -13.79 2.23 -9.08
C ARG A 42 -14.25 0.83 -8.70
N ARG A 43 -15.52 0.56 -8.90
CA ARG A 43 -16.05 -0.80 -8.77
C ARG A 43 -15.57 -1.68 -9.91
N LEU A 44 -15.27 -2.92 -9.59
CA LEU A 44 -14.92 -3.98 -10.53
C LEU A 44 -16.11 -4.94 -10.61
N GLU A 45 -16.69 -5.10 -11.78
CA GLU A 45 -17.92 -5.90 -11.98
C GLU A 45 -19.05 -5.57 -10.97
N GLY A 46 -19.25 -4.27 -10.68
CA GLY A 46 -20.25 -3.82 -9.72
C GLY A 46 -19.86 -3.98 -8.23
N ARG A 47 -18.74 -4.61 -7.94
CA ARG A 47 -18.22 -4.85 -6.58
C ARG A 47 -17.19 -3.82 -6.18
N LEU A 48 -17.14 -3.48 -4.92
CA LEU A 48 -15.98 -2.81 -4.32
C LEU A 48 -14.84 -3.82 -4.20
N ALA A 49 -13.63 -3.42 -4.55
CA ALA A 49 -12.42 -4.20 -4.38
C ALA A 49 -11.51 -3.52 -3.36
N LEU A 50 -11.01 -4.28 -2.40
CA LEU A 50 -10.16 -3.83 -1.32
C LEU A 50 -8.86 -4.63 -1.31
N LEU A 51 -7.75 -3.92 -1.38
CA LEU A 51 -6.43 -4.47 -1.06
C LEU A 51 -6.17 -4.26 0.43
N HIS A 52 -5.63 -5.26 1.09
CA HIS A 52 -5.35 -5.21 2.51
C HIS A 52 -4.25 -6.19 2.91
N ARG A 53 -3.77 -6.07 4.15
CA ARG A 53 -2.74 -6.98 4.70
C ARG A 53 -3.19 -7.53 6.05
N PRO A 54 -3.77 -8.74 6.10
CA PRO A 54 -3.99 -9.45 7.35
C PRO A 54 -2.66 -9.74 8.04
N LEU A 55 -2.61 -9.54 9.36
CA LEU A 55 -1.43 -9.89 10.17
C LEU A 55 -1.44 -11.39 10.48
N THR A 56 -1.22 -12.19 9.47
CA THR A 56 -0.95 -13.60 9.56
C THR A 56 0.56 -13.84 9.70
N MET A 57 1.01 -15.09 9.78
CA MET A 57 2.44 -15.41 9.79
C MET A 57 3.15 -14.88 8.53
N ALA A 58 2.50 -14.97 7.37
CA ALA A 58 2.95 -14.38 6.12
C ALA A 58 2.24 -13.04 5.89
N GLN A 59 2.96 -11.94 6.03
CA GLN A 59 2.39 -10.60 5.87
C GLN A 59 2.37 -10.18 4.40
N ASN A 60 1.41 -10.69 3.67
CA ASN A 60 1.24 -10.54 2.22
C ASN A 60 0.04 -9.63 1.88
N ILE A 61 -0.04 -9.15 0.64
CA ILE A 61 -1.16 -8.36 0.15
C ILE A 61 -2.27 -9.30 -0.30
N TRP A 62 -3.48 -9.03 0.19
CA TRP A 62 -4.71 -9.73 -0.13
C TRP A 62 -5.68 -8.81 -0.86
N LEU A 63 -6.50 -9.41 -1.70
CA LEU A 63 -7.63 -8.79 -2.37
C LEU A 63 -8.93 -9.39 -1.85
N SER A 64 -9.94 -8.55 -1.68
CA SER A 64 -11.28 -8.98 -1.27
C SER A 64 -12.33 -8.10 -1.92
N PHE A 65 -13.53 -8.65 -2.12
CA PHE A 65 -14.64 -7.96 -2.77
C PHE A 65 -15.83 -7.78 -1.84
N SER A 66 -16.62 -6.71 -2.08
CA SER A 66 -17.83 -6.44 -1.34
C SER A 66 -18.86 -5.70 -2.19
N TYR A 67 -20.14 -5.95 -1.97
CA TYR A 67 -21.24 -5.17 -2.55
C TYR A 67 -21.66 -4.01 -1.65
N ASP A 68 -21.50 -4.14 -0.32
CA ASP A 68 -22.10 -3.27 0.69
C ASP A 68 -21.12 -2.62 1.66
N ARG A 69 -19.81 -2.87 1.52
CA ARG A 69 -18.74 -2.40 2.42
C ARG A 69 -18.72 -3.07 3.81
N ILE A 70 -19.60 -3.99 4.07
CA ILE A 70 -19.75 -4.66 5.37
C ILE A 70 -19.34 -6.12 5.26
N HIS A 71 -19.86 -6.81 4.23
CA HIS A 71 -19.58 -8.22 3.98
C HIS A 71 -18.55 -8.34 2.87
N TRP A 72 -17.47 -9.05 3.16
CA TRP A 72 -16.34 -9.23 2.27
C TRP A 72 -16.20 -10.67 1.85
N TYR A 73 -15.94 -10.90 0.57
CA TYR A 73 -15.91 -12.22 -0.08
C TYR A 73 -14.67 -12.37 -0.95
N ASP A 74 -14.46 -13.58 -1.45
CA ASP A 74 -13.42 -13.90 -2.43
C ASP A 74 -12.02 -13.45 -1.98
N HIS A 75 -11.69 -13.77 -0.72
CA HIS A 75 -10.40 -13.43 -0.13
C HIS A 75 -9.27 -14.17 -0.83
N LYS A 76 -8.42 -13.45 -1.54
CA LYS A 76 -7.27 -14.02 -2.25
C LYS A 76 -5.98 -13.32 -1.86
N GLU A 77 -4.95 -14.10 -1.58
CA GLU A 77 -3.59 -13.61 -1.45
C GLU A 77 -3.01 -13.39 -2.84
N ILE A 78 -2.63 -12.14 -3.17
CA ILE A 78 -2.24 -11.77 -4.52
C ILE A 78 -0.76 -11.41 -4.67
N LEU A 79 -0.15 -10.79 -3.66
CA LEU A 79 1.26 -10.45 -3.70
C LEU A 79 1.95 -10.91 -2.42
N LYS A 80 2.96 -11.79 -2.60
CA LYS A 80 3.70 -12.41 -1.50
C LYS A 80 5.06 -11.78 -1.29
N ALA A 81 5.53 -11.79 -0.05
CA ALA A 81 6.94 -11.59 0.25
C ALA A 81 7.79 -12.63 -0.51
N ARG A 82 8.95 -12.23 -1.03
CA ARG A 82 9.82 -13.08 -1.86
C ARG A 82 11.08 -13.48 -1.10
N PRO A 83 11.21 -14.73 -0.67
CA PRO A 83 12.41 -15.19 0.04
C PRO A 83 13.71 -14.84 -0.71
N GLY A 84 14.63 -14.17 0.01
CA GLY A 84 15.94 -13.78 -0.55
C GLY A 84 15.94 -12.51 -1.40
N TYR A 85 14.81 -11.81 -1.49
CA TYR A 85 14.72 -10.50 -2.14
C TYR A 85 14.62 -9.38 -1.09
N TRP A 86 14.63 -8.14 -1.58
CA TRP A 86 14.52 -6.93 -0.77
C TRP A 86 13.19 -6.76 -0.03
N ASP A 87 12.21 -7.59 -0.35
CA ASP A 87 10.85 -7.61 0.18
C ASP A 87 10.47 -8.96 0.81
N ASP A 88 11.45 -9.63 1.43
CA ASP A 88 11.30 -11.00 1.92
C ASP A 88 10.62 -11.12 3.30
N ALA A 89 10.58 -10.07 4.10
CA ALA A 89 9.93 -10.11 5.41
C ALA A 89 8.43 -9.88 5.33
N LYS A 90 8.00 -8.89 4.57
CA LYS A 90 6.60 -8.50 4.39
C LYS A 90 6.40 -7.54 3.23
N VAL A 91 5.19 -7.54 2.70
CA VAL A 91 4.74 -6.57 1.70
C VAL A 91 3.42 -5.95 2.12
N GLY A 92 3.12 -4.73 1.67
CA GLY A 92 1.87 -4.05 1.95
C GLY A 92 1.60 -2.91 0.97
N VAL A 93 0.34 -2.60 0.74
CA VAL A 93 -0.05 -1.57 -0.23
C VAL A 93 0.44 -0.19 0.21
N ALA A 94 0.84 0.62 -0.77
CA ALA A 94 1.31 1.98 -0.57
C ALA A 94 0.32 3.05 -1.11
N GLY A 95 -0.94 2.67 -1.23
CA GLY A 95 -2.02 3.54 -1.72
C GLY A 95 -2.95 2.82 -2.69
N PRO A 96 -3.99 3.51 -3.18
CA PRO A 96 -4.88 2.98 -4.20
C PRO A 96 -4.11 2.60 -5.47
N PRO A 97 -4.44 1.48 -6.13
CA PRO A 97 -3.86 1.15 -7.41
C PRO A 97 -4.28 2.18 -8.46
N ILE A 98 -3.38 2.46 -9.41
CA ILE A 98 -3.59 3.43 -10.48
C ILE A 98 -4.03 2.67 -11.74
N GLU A 99 -5.14 3.09 -12.35
CA GLU A 99 -5.61 2.49 -13.59
C GLU A 99 -4.77 2.98 -14.78
N LEU A 100 -4.17 2.04 -15.50
CA LEU A 100 -3.43 2.25 -16.75
C LEU A 100 -4.13 1.51 -17.89
N GLU A 101 -3.68 1.71 -19.12
CA GLU A 101 -4.19 0.94 -20.27
C GLU A 101 -3.88 -0.55 -20.15
N GLU A 102 -2.72 -0.87 -19.59
CA GLU A 102 -2.21 -2.23 -19.45
C GLU A 102 -2.79 -2.99 -18.24
N GLY A 103 -3.40 -2.30 -17.27
CA GLY A 103 -3.90 -2.89 -16.05
C GLY A 103 -3.86 -1.94 -14.85
N TRP A 104 -3.74 -2.50 -13.66
CA TRP A 104 -3.65 -1.73 -12.42
C TRP A 104 -2.20 -1.67 -11.93
N LEU A 105 -1.61 -0.49 -11.94
CA LEU A 105 -0.32 -0.25 -11.32
C LEU A 105 -0.49 -0.20 -9.80
N LEU A 106 0.03 -1.19 -9.12
CA LEU A 106 0.08 -1.26 -7.67
C LEU A 106 1.46 -0.83 -7.17
N ILE A 107 1.50 0.27 -6.42
CA ILE A 107 2.68 0.61 -5.63
C ILE A 107 2.57 -0.07 -4.28
N TYR A 108 3.64 -0.72 -3.84
CA TYR A 108 3.66 -1.43 -2.57
C TYR A 108 4.97 -1.16 -1.83
N HIS A 109 4.95 -1.28 -0.51
CA HIS A 109 6.17 -1.32 0.27
C HIS A 109 6.57 -2.76 0.56
N GLY A 110 7.87 -3.02 0.45
CA GLY A 110 8.51 -4.25 0.88
C GLY A 110 9.48 -3.98 2.02
N VAL A 111 9.73 -5.00 2.83
CA VAL A 111 10.67 -4.93 3.96
C VAL A 111 11.62 -6.10 3.87
N GLU A 112 12.91 -5.79 3.96
CA GLU A 112 13.96 -6.80 4.02
C GLU A 112 14.12 -7.34 5.46
N ALA A 113 14.10 -8.64 5.62
CA ALA A 113 14.16 -9.29 6.93
C ALA A 113 15.45 -9.02 7.70
N LYS A 114 16.58 -8.92 6.99
CA LYS A 114 17.90 -8.75 7.59
C LYS A 114 18.14 -7.36 8.17
N THR A 115 17.72 -6.33 7.45
CA THR A 115 18.01 -4.93 7.76
C THR A 115 16.83 -4.15 8.27
N TRP A 116 15.61 -4.69 8.11
CA TRP A 116 14.33 -4.01 8.35
C TRP A 116 14.18 -2.71 7.54
N THR A 117 14.86 -2.63 6.40
CA THR A 117 14.77 -1.51 5.48
C THR A 117 13.45 -1.55 4.72
N TYR A 118 12.71 -0.45 4.73
CA TYR A 118 11.49 -0.28 3.95
C TYR A 118 11.81 0.36 2.61
N ARG A 119 11.37 -0.27 1.55
CA ARG A 119 11.52 0.18 0.17
C ARG A 119 10.18 0.13 -0.55
N LEU A 120 10.06 0.86 -1.64
CA LEU A 120 8.87 0.83 -2.49
C LEU A 120 9.16 0.06 -3.77
N GLY A 121 8.18 -0.70 -4.20
CA GLY A 121 8.19 -1.42 -5.46
C GLY A 121 6.87 -1.24 -6.20
N CYS A 122 6.78 -1.80 -7.38
CA CYS A 122 5.55 -1.81 -8.17
C CYS A 122 5.22 -3.20 -8.71
N ALA A 123 3.95 -3.41 -8.97
CA ALA A 123 3.43 -4.57 -9.66
C ALA A 123 2.31 -4.13 -10.60
N LEU A 124 2.16 -4.83 -11.70
CA LEU A 124 1.04 -4.68 -12.62
C LEU A 124 0.05 -5.80 -12.39
N LEU A 125 -1.19 -5.45 -12.06
CA LEU A 125 -2.28 -6.40 -11.92
C LEU A 125 -3.14 -6.38 -13.18
N ASP A 126 -3.74 -7.52 -13.52
CA ASP A 126 -4.67 -7.61 -14.63
C ASP A 126 -5.85 -6.65 -14.44
N ARG A 127 -6.32 -6.06 -15.54
CA ARG A 127 -7.36 -5.03 -15.53
C ARG A 127 -8.71 -5.54 -15.06
N ASP A 128 -9.10 -6.71 -15.52
CA ASP A 128 -10.40 -7.31 -15.26
C ASP A 128 -10.33 -8.34 -14.13
N HIS A 129 -9.17 -8.97 -13.97
CA HIS A 129 -8.87 -9.98 -12.97
C HIS A 129 -7.70 -9.54 -12.06
N PRO A 130 -7.87 -8.51 -11.21
CA PRO A 130 -6.77 -7.92 -10.43
C PRO A 130 -6.13 -8.87 -9.40
N GLU A 131 -6.67 -10.05 -9.24
CA GLU A 131 -6.02 -11.14 -8.51
C GLU A 131 -4.85 -11.77 -9.27
N ILE A 132 -4.70 -11.47 -10.57
CA ILE A 132 -3.59 -11.93 -11.42
C ILE A 132 -2.54 -10.84 -11.46
N VAL A 133 -1.34 -11.16 -10.99
CA VAL A 133 -0.16 -10.28 -11.11
C VAL A 133 0.49 -10.58 -12.46
N LEU A 134 0.44 -9.60 -13.37
CA LEU A 134 1.01 -9.72 -14.71
C LEU A 134 2.52 -9.51 -14.70
N ASP A 135 2.98 -8.55 -13.86
CA ASP A 135 4.39 -8.22 -13.73
C ASP A 135 4.69 -7.67 -12.34
N ARG A 136 5.94 -7.75 -11.92
CA ARG A 136 6.42 -7.23 -10.64
C ARG A 136 7.89 -6.85 -10.74
N CYS A 137 8.23 -5.62 -10.36
CA CYS A 137 9.61 -5.15 -10.38
C CYS A 137 10.54 -6.10 -9.60
N GLU A 138 11.73 -6.37 -10.14
CA GLU A 138 12.76 -7.18 -9.46
C GLU A 138 13.40 -6.41 -8.32
N GLY A 139 13.84 -5.18 -8.58
CA GLY A 139 14.40 -4.25 -7.60
C GLY A 139 13.37 -3.24 -7.09
N PRO A 140 13.68 -2.50 -6.04
CA PRO A 140 12.84 -1.40 -5.57
C PRO A 140 12.85 -0.24 -6.56
N ILE A 141 11.72 0.48 -6.66
CA ILE A 141 11.60 1.74 -7.44
C ILE A 141 12.04 2.96 -6.61
N LEU A 142 12.03 2.84 -5.28
CA LEU A 142 12.54 3.84 -4.34
C LEU A 142 13.08 3.14 -3.11
N GLU A 143 14.29 3.51 -2.70
CA GLU A 143 14.94 3.02 -1.48
C GLU A 143 15.56 4.18 -0.69
N PRO A 144 15.72 4.05 0.63
CA PRO A 144 16.31 5.11 1.42
C PRO A 144 17.80 5.27 1.11
N VAL A 145 18.17 6.48 0.64
CA VAL A 145 19.55 6.87 0.31
C VAL A 145 19.94 8.21 0.92
N GLU A 146 18.98 9.09 1.16
CA GLU A 146 19.22 10.42 1.71
C GLU A 146 19.32 10.39 3.23
N ASP A 147 20.07 11.29 3.81
CA ASP A 147 20.29 11.35 5.27
C ASP A 147 18.96 11.42 6.05
N TYR A 148 17.97 12.12 5.53
CA TYR A 148 16.64 12.24 6.15
C TYR A 148 15.78 10.97 6.02
N GLU A 149 16.13 10.04 5.15
CA GLU A 149 15.53 8.71 4.98
C GLU A 149 16.23 7.65 5.83
N LEU A 150 17.54 7.82 6.04
CA LEU A 150 18.38 6.89 6.77
C LEU A 150 18.37 7.14 8.28
N SER A 151 18.26 8.41 8.69
CA SER A 151 18.38 8.80 10.09
C SER A 151 17.04 8.99 10.77
N GLY A 152 16.40 7.90 11.18
CA GLY A 152 15.43 7.93 12.26
C GLY A 152 16.09 8.48 13.53
N ASN A 153 15.30 8.94 14.51
CA ASN A 153 15.87 9.45 15.76
C ASN A 153 16.61 8.33 16.50
N THR A 154 17.93 8.42 16.54
CA THR A 154 18.85 7.42 17.09
C THR A 154 18.94 7.41 18.63
N SER A 155 17.97 7.97 19.32
CA SER A 155 17.93 7.90 20.79
C SER A 155 17.49 6.51 21.30
N GLY A 156 18.21 5.47 20.87
CA GLY A 156 18.37 4.22 21.61
C GLY A 156 17.14 3.34 21.90
N VAL A 157 15.95 3.66 21.42
CA VAL A 157 14.74 2.85 21.64
C VAL A 157 14.13 2.45 20.31
N ALA A 158 14.21 1.19 20.00
CA ALA A 158 13.85 0.60 18.71
C ALA A 158 12.38 0.79 18.27
N PHE A 159 11.52 1.35 19.06
CA PHE A 159 10.12 1.70 18.77
C PHE A 159 9.63 2.85 19.70
N SER A 160 10.25 4.01 19.60
CA SER A 160 9.70 5.19 20.28
C SER A 160 8.70 5.89 19.36
N PHE A 161 7.48 6.11 19.82
CA PHE A 161 6.43 6.88 19.13
C PHE A 161 6.83 8.33 18.78
N SER A 162 7.99 8.77 19.19
CA SER A 162 8.50 10.13 19.00
C SER A 162 9.81 10.20 18.20
N GLY A 163 10.35 9.07 17.76
CA GLY A 163 11.72 9.00 17.27
C GLY A 163 11.94 8.73 15.77
N GLY A 164 10.91 8.35 15.03
CA GLY A 164 11.03 7.89 13.65
C GLY A 164 11.71 6.51 13.53
N ALA A 165 11.62 5.90 12.37
CA ALA A 165 12.25 4.64 12.03
C ALA A 165 13.38 4.87 11.02
N PRO A 166 14.61 4.39 11.26
CA PRO A 166 15.71 4.53 10.29
C PRO A 166 15.47 3.63 9.07
N ASN A 167 16.06 4.02 7.94
CA ASN A 167 16.01 3.26 6.68
C ASN A 167 14.59 3.02 6.17
N VAL A 168 13.78 4.07 6.11
CA VAL A 168 12.38 3.97 5.72
C VAL A 168 12.02 4.98 4.64
N VAL A 169 11.53 4.46 3.51
CA VAL A 169 10.66 5.17 2.57
C VAL A 169 9.31 4.46 2.54
N PHE A 170 8.24 5.18 2.90
CA PHE A 170 6.91 4.60 3.07
C PHE A 170 5.85 5.52 2.45
N SER A 171 5.09 5.02 1.49
CA SER A 171 4.07 5.82 0.80
C SER A 171 2.66 5.37 1.17
N CYS A 172 1.73 6.33 1.11
CA CYS A 172 0.29 6.11 1.22
C CYS A 172 -0.47 6.56 -0.03
N GLY A 173 0.22 7.06 -1.06
CA GLY A 173 -0.42 7.49 -2.28
C GLY A 173 0.56 7.97 -3.36
N ALA A 174 0.10 7.79 -4.59
CA ALA A 174 0.76 8.26 -5.79
C ALA A 174 -0.27 8.75 -6.80
N ILE A 175 0.12 9.62 -7.69
CA ILE A 175 -0.70 10.09 -8.81
C ILE A 175 0.12 10.03 -10.10
N VAL A 176 -0.58 9.98 -11.22
CA VAL A 176 0.02 10.21 -12.54
C VAL A 176 -0.28 11.63 -12.95
N SER A 177 0.75 12.40 -13.24
CA SER A 177 0.66 13.77 -13.71
C SER A 177 1.63 13.98 -14.86
N GLU A 178 1.14 14.50 -15.99
CA GLU A 178 1.94 14.77 -17.19
C GLU A 178 2.79 13.56 -17.67
N GLY A 179 2.21 12.36 -17.55
CA GLY A 179 2.88 11.12 -17.95
C GLY A 179 3.96 10.62 -16.99
N LYS A 180 4.12 11.26 -15.83
CA LYS A 180 5.04 10.88 -14.77
C LYS A 180 4.29 10.30 -13.58
N LEU A 181 4.91 9.37 -12.88
CA LEU A 181 4.49 8.93 -11.55
C LEU A 181 5.02 9.91 -10.50
N VAL A 182 4.12 10.54 -9.78
CA VAL A 182 4.45 11.41 -8.63
C VAL A 182 4.05 10.67 -7.36
N LEU A 183 5.03 10.40 -6.52
CA LEU A 183 4.92 9.56 -5.35
C LEU A 183 5.23 10.36 -4.09
N TYR A 184 4.25 10.47 -3.20
CA TYR A 184 4.43 11.11 -1.89
C TYR A 184 4.77 10.04 -0.86
N TYR A 185 5.86 10.26 -0.11
CA TYR A 185 6.34 9.28 0.86
C TYR A 185 6.78 9.90 2.17
N GLY A 186 6.62 9.16 3.24
CA GLY A 186 7.24 9.45 4.52
C GLY A 186 8.68 8.92 4.52
N ALA A 187 9.60 9.73 4.99
CA ALA A 187 11.00 9.40 5.14
C ALA A 187 11.37 9.31 6.61
N ALA A 188 11.85 8.16 7.05
CA ALA A 188 12.27 7.84 8.42
C ALA A 188 11.23 8.22 9.49
N ASP A 189 9.93 8.22 9.15
CA ASP A 189 8.79 8.67 9.99
C ASP A 189 8.92 10.11 10.51
N LYS A 190 9.65 10.97 9.81
CA LYS A 190 9.93 12.36 10.23
C LYS A 190 9.47 13.42 9.26
N VAL A 191 9.68 13.20 7.98
CA VAL A 191 9.41 14.18 6.93
C VAL A 191 8.61 13.54 5.80
N ILE A 192 8.01 14.39 4.98
CA ILE A 192 7.33 13.97 3.75
C ILE A 192 8.20 14.39 2.58
N GLY A 193 8.56 13.42 1.74
CA GLY A 193 9.25 13.61 0.49
C GLY A 193 8.33 13.42 -0.72
N VAL A 194 8.79 13.89 -1.87
CA VAL A 194 8.16 13.67 -3.17
C VAL A 194 9.20 13.10 -4.13
N ALA A 195 8.88 11.97 -4.73
CA ALA A 195 9.69 11.39 -5.81
C ALA A 195 8.90 11.46 -7.12
N VAL A 196 9.59 11.74 -8.22
CA VAL A 196 9.00 11.80 -9.56
C VAL A 196 9.80 10.88 -10.47
N GLY A 197 9.12 9.97 -11.15
CA GLY A 197 9.73 9.00 -12.06
C GLY A 197 8.88 8.74 -13.29
N ASP A 198 9.43 7.99 -14.22
CA ASP A 198 8.68 7.50 -15.37
C ASP A 198 7.70 6.41 -14.96
N LEU A 199 6.58 6.33 -15.68
CA LEU A 199 5.67 5.21 -15.48
C LEU A 199 6.38 3.90 -15.86
N PRO A 200 6.27 2.85 -15.04
CA PRO A 200 6.78 1.52 -15.41
C PRO A 200 6.17 1.09 -16.74
N GLY A 201 7.02 0.60 -17.66
CA GLY A 201 6.58 0.09 -18.97
C GLY A 201 6.58 1.08 -20.11
N LYS A 202 6.72 2.39 -19.90
CA LYS A 202 7.03 3.37 -20.96
C LYS A 202 8.52 3.65 -20.97
N ALA A 203 9.31 2.73 -21.50
CA ALA A 203 10.66 3.06 -21.94
C ALA A 203 10.53 4.05 -23.11
N ALA A 204 11.27 5.18 -23.02
CA ALA A 204 11.34 6.19 -24.07
C ALA A 204 11.96 5.63 -25.37
#